data_4225d06cc3c2f39f80a986a1e5a82e9e
#
_entry.id   4225d06cc3c2f39f80a986a1e5a82e9e
#
_cell.length_a   1.000
_cell.length_b   1.000
_cell.length_c   1.000
_cell.angle_alpha   90.00
_cell.angle_beta   90.00
_cell.angle_gamma   90.00
#
_symmetry.space_group_name_H-M   'P 1'
#
loop_
_entity.id
_entity.type
_entity.pdbx_description
1 polymer ?
#
loop_
_entity_poly.entity_id
_entity_poly.type
_entity_poly.pdbx_seq_one_letter_code
_entity_poly.pdbx_strand_id
1 'polypeptide(L)'
;LRGTQECIDYYQGLRQELVQRVEEGVGAVPEERHRLLWDNLPIWFRLRELSDKLAQWKTCLVAATYTSSWCGMTVSVEGYRQMSPTVETLFRDLARPYLTPYINQGFEERVRILKEMLAKYGANGFLLHSDRSCKPYSLGQYLIRDRVTRETGIPGLVIEADMNDPRQYAEAPTLNRIQAYLESLEGL
;
A
#
# COMPACT_ATOMS: atom_id res chain seq x y z
N LEU A 1 12.91 10.33 -19.33
CA LEU A 1 12.40 9.11 -20.01
C LEU A 1 10.87 8.94 -19.94
N ARG A 2 10.14 9.68 -19.08
CA ARG A 2 8.66 9.61 -19.02
C ARG A 2 8.07 10.10 -20.37
N GLY A 3 7.13 9.31 -20.92
CA GLY A 3 6.46 9.63 -22.18
C GLY A 3 7.25 9.25 -23.44
N THR A 4 8.37 8.54 -23.32
CA THR A 4 9.15 8.04 -24.44
C THR A 4 8.75 6.61 -24.83
N GLN A 5 9.01 6.19 -26.06
CA GLN A 5 8.77 4.82 -26.52
C GLN A 5 9.60 3.80 -25.71
N GLU A 6 10.84 4.13 -25.37
CA GLU A 6 11.71 3.33 -24.51
C GLU A 6 11.05 2.98 -23.17
N CYS A 7 10.35 3.95 -22.56
CA CYS A 7 9.64 3.74 -21.31
C CYS A 7 8.45 2.79 -21.49
N ILE A 8 7.72 2.93 -22.61
CA ILE A 8 6.60 2.05 -22.94
C ILE A 8 7.11 0.61 -23.15
N ASP A 9 8.17 0.44 -23.93
CA ASP A 9 8.75 -0.88 -24.23
C ASP A 9 9.26 -1.58 -22.96
N TYR A 10 9.90 -0.82 -22.04
CA TYR A 10 10.33 -1.33 -20.75
C TYR A 10 9.14 -1.87 -19.92
N TYR A 11 8.08 -1.10 -19.78
CA TYR A 11 6.90 -1.54 -19.00
C TYR A 11 6.13 -2.67 -19.68
N GLN A 12 6.15 -2.75 -21.02
CA GLN A 12 5.58 -3.89 -21.73
C GLN A 12 6.37 -5.17 -21.47
N GLY A 13 7.71 -5.10 -21.50
CA GLY A 13 8.57 -6.23 -21.13
C GLY A 13 8.37 -6.68 -19.68
N LEU A 14 8.33 -5.73 -18.75
CA LEU A 14 8.07 -6.02 -17.35
C LEU A 14 6.68 -6.69 -17.16
N ARG A 15 5.66 -6.20 -17.87
CA ARG A 15 4.33 -6.82 -17.82
C ARG A 15 4.35 -8.26 -18.33
N GLN A 16 5.05 -8.54 -19.43
CA GLN A 16 5.19 -9.87 -19.98
C GLN A 16 5.87 -10.82 -18.99
N GLU A 17 6.99 -10.39 -18.38
CA GLU A 17 7.67 -11.17 -17.34
C GLU A 17 6.76 -11.47 -16.15
N LEU A 18 6.00 -10.49 -15.67
CA LEU A 18 5.06 -10.70 -14.55
C LEU A 18 3.94 -11.69 -14.91
N VAL A 19 3.40 -11.61 -16.12
CA VAL A 19 2.38 -12.57 -16.59
C VAL A 19 2.94 -13.97 -16.61
N GLN A 20 4.13 -14.16 -17.18
CA GLN A 20 4.81 -15.45 -17.21
C GLN A 20 5.05 -16.01 -15.80
N ARG A 21 5.55 -15.20 -14.87
CA ARG A 21 5.76 -15.61 -13.46
C ARG A 21 4.46 -16.04 -12.79
N VAL A 22 3.37 -15.36 -13.06
CA VAL A 22 2.04 -15.73 -12.53
C VAL A 22 1.59 -17.10 -13.10
N GLU A 23 1.77 -17.33 -14.40
CA GLU A 23 1.44 -18.61 -15.07
C GLU A 23 2.31 -19.76 -14.54
N GLU A 24 3.57 -19.50 -14.21
CA GLU A 24 4.52 -20.45 -13.63
C GLU A 24 4.35 -20.62 -12.11
N GLY A 25 3.46 -19.85 -11.47
CA GLY A 25 3.26 -19.87 -10.00
C GLY A 25 4.45 -19.31 -9.21
N VAL A 26 5.29 -18.48 -9.84
CA VAL A 26 6.46 -17.87 -9.20
C VAL A 26 6.06 -16.58 -8.49
N GLY A 27 5.97 -16.63 -7.16
CA GLY A 27 5.70 -15.47 -6.30
C GLY A 27 6.97 -14.76 -5.84
N ALA A 28 6.80 -13.58 -5.25
CA ALA A 28 7.90 -12.81 -4.66
C ALA A 28 8.44 -13.46 -3.37
N VAL A 29 7.56 -14.14 -2.63
CA VAL A 29 7.91 -14.87 -1.40
C VAL A 29 7.57 -16.34 -1.61
N PRO A 30 8.55 -17.27 -1.53
CA PRO A 30 8.29 -18.69 -1.61
C PRO A 30 7.36 -19.18 -0.48
N GLU A 31 6.42 -20.04 -0.82
CA GLU A 31 5.45 -20.58 0.15
C GLU A 31 4.69 -19.50 0.92
N GLU A 32 4.28 -18.43 0.21
CA GLU A 32 3.55 -17.30 0.78
C GLU A 32 2.35 -17.78 1.61
N ARG A 33 2.24 -17.32 2.86
CA ARG A 33 1.14 -17.62 3.77
C ARG A 33 0.29 -16.38 4.07
N HIS A 34 0.95 -15.22 4.20
CA HIS A 34 0.31 -13.98 4.57
C HIS A 34 0.48 -12.94 3.48
N ARG A 35 -0.62 -12.34 3.09
CA ARG A 35 -0.70 -11.24 2.12
C ARG A 35 -1.13 -9.98 2.85
N LEU A 36 -0.21 -9.05 3.05
CA LEU A 36 -0.50 -7.85 3.82
C LEU A 36 -0.53 -6.60 2.94
N LEU A 37 -1.40 -5.68 3.32
CA LEU A 37 -1.37 -4.31 2.83
C LEU A 37 -0.59 -3.44 3.82
N TRP A 38 0.28 -2.56 3.30
CA TRP A 38 0.97 -1.55 4.10
C TRP A 38 0.32 -0.19 3.94
N ASP A 39 0.00 0.46 5.06
CA ASP A 39 -0.48 1.85 5.08
C ASP A 39 0.58 2.80 5.60
N ASN A 40 0.69 3.97 4.95
CA ASN A 40 1.63 5.04 5.23
C ASN A 40 3.03 4.84 4.61
N LEU A 41 3.95 5.74 4.94
CA LEU A 41 5.33 5.75 4.46
C LEU A 41 6.12 4.54 4.97
N PRO A 42 7.06 4.03 4.20
CA PRO A 42 7.96 2.99 4.70
C PRO A 42 8.88 3.50 5.82
N ILE A 43 9.37 2.61 6.64
CA ILE A 43 10.46 2.86 7.58
C ILE A 43 11.77 2.75 6.78
N TRP A 44 12.19 3.86 6.13
CA TRP A 44 13.21 3.84 5.07
C TRP A 44 14.55 3.24 5.51
N PHE A 45 15.01 3.58 6.72
CA PHE A 45 16.29 3.10 7.23
C PHE A 45 16.28 1.62 7.68
N ARG A 46 15.08 0.99 7.73
CA ARG A 46 14.88 -0.43 8.06
C ARG A 46 14.14 -1.20 6.97
N LEU A 47 13.97 -0.61 5.81
CA LEU A 47 13.15 -1.19 4.75
C LEU A 47 13.62 -2.59 4.36
N ARG A 48 14.94 -2.77 4.20
CA ARG A 48 15.52 -4.06 3.81
C ARG A 48 15.34 -5.12 4.89
N GLU A 49 15.75 -4.81 6.12
CA GLU A 49 15.68 -5.75 7.25
C GLU A 49 14.24 -6.16 7.55
N LEU A 50 13.31 -5.21 7.49
CA LEU A 50 11.89 -5.49 7.68
C LEU A 50 11.35 -6.38 6.55
N SER A 51 11.71 -6.11 5.30
CA SER A 51 11.32 -6.92 4.15
C SER A 51 11.87 -8.35 4.25
N ASP A 52 13.14 -8.49 4.63
CA ASP A 52 13.78 -9.79 4.80
C ASP A 52 13.12 -10.59 5.94
N LYS A 53 12.73 -9.94 7.03
CA LYS A 53 12.00 -10.57 8.14
C LYS A 53 10.61 -11.02 7.73
N LEU A 54 9.87 -10.17 7.04
CA LEU A 54 8.54 -10.54 6.52
C LEU A 54 8.64 -11.75 5.57
N ALA A 55 9.62 -11.76 4.66
CA ALA A 55 9.84 -12.89 3.77
C ALA A 55 10.18 -14.18 4.52
N GLN A 56 11.01 -14.12 5.59
CA GLN A 56 11.30 -15.26 6.47
C GLN A 56 10.01 -15.80 7.13
N TRP A 57 9.07 -14.94 7.46
CA TRP A 57 7.75 -15.32 8.00
C TRP A 57 6.72 -15.63 6.90
N LYS A 58 7.16 -15.91 5.66
CA LYS A 58 6.29 -16.25 4.53
C LYS A 58 5.22 -15.17 4.26
N THR A 59 5.56 -13.92 4.49
CA THR A 59 4.66 -12.76 4.41
C THR A 59 5.07 -11.87 3.25
N CYS A 60 4.11 -11.56 2.37
CA CYS A 60 4.28 -10.63 1.26
C CYS A 60 3.50 -9.34 1.48
N LEU A 61 4.13 -8.19 1.26
CA LEU A 61 3.43 -6.91 1.15
C LEU A 61 2.91 -6.76 -0.28
N VAL A 62 1.63 -7.05 -0.50
CA VAL A 62 1.04 -7.11 -1.85
C VAL A 62 0.59 -5.76 -2.38
N ALA A 63 0.41 -4.78 -1.50
CA ALA A 63 0.05 -3.41 -1.87
C ALA A 63 0.43 -2.43 -0.75
N ALA A 64 0.58 -1.15 -1.12
CA ALA A 64 0.83 -0.08 -0.17
C ALA A 64 0.11 1.20 -0.59
N THR A 65 -0.47 1.93 0.38
CA THR A 65 -1.17 3.19 0.11
C THR A 65 -0.23 4.26 -0.44
N TYR A 66 1.03 4.28 0.02
CA TYR A 66 2.03 5.23 -0.45
C TYR A 66 2.41 4.99 -1.92
N THR A 67 2.81 3.78 -2.29
CA THR A 67 3.24 3.45 -3.66
C THR A 67 2.10 3.50 -4.66
N SER A 68 0.87 3.27 -4.21
CA SER A 68 -0.34 3.30 -5.04
C SER A 68 -0.98 4.69 -5.15
N SER A 69 -0.50 5.68 -4.40
CA SER A 69 -1.11 7.02 -4.33
C SER A 69 -1.25 7.72 -5.69
N TRP A 70 -0.33 7.47 -6.61
CA TRP A 70 -0.29 8.10 -7.93
C TRP A 70 -0.67 7.14 -9.09
N CYS A 71 -1.07 5.92 -8.76
CA CYS A 71 -1.37 4.89 -9.75
C CYS A 71 -2.79 4.97 -10.34
N GLY A 72 -3.49 6.09 -10.16
CA GLY A 72 -4.79 6.33 -10.76
C GLY A 72 -5.85 5.30 -10.36
N MET A 73 -5.84 4.84 -9.12
CA MET A 73 -6.85 3.89 -8.63
C MET A 73 -8.29 4.41 -8.78
N THR A 74 -8.43 5.72 -8.96
CA THR A 74 -9.72 6.41 -9.13
C THR A 74 -9.91 7.06 -10.51
N VAL A 75 -8.88 7.09 -11.36
CA VAL A 75 -8.98 7.67 -12.71
C VAL A 75 -8.54 6.61 -13.71
N SER A 76 -9.50 6.10 -14.48
CA SER A 76 -9.19 5.19 -15.58
C SER A 76 -8.38 5.90 -16.68
N VAL A 77 -7.55 5.15 -17.42
CA VAL A 77 -6.84 5.68 -18.61
C VAL A 77 -7.83 6.33 -19.59
N GLU A 78 -9.04 5.82 -19.67
CA GLU A 78 -10.14 6.33 -20.48
C GLU A 78 -10.60 7.71 -19.99
N GLY A 79 -10.65 7.94 -18.66
CA GLY A 79 -10.97 9.26 -18.10
C GLY A 79 -9.98 10.35 -18.47
N TYR A 80 -8.68 10.01 -18.65
CA TYR A 80 -7.68 10.97 -19.15
C TYR A 80 -7.84 11.28 -20.64
N ARG A 81 -8.30 10.33 -21.45
CA ARG A 81 -8.51 10.52 -22.91
C ARG A 81 -9.72 11.39 -23.25
N GLN A 82 -10.68 11.48 -22.33
CA GLN A 82 -11.90 12.28 -22.51
C GLN A 82 -11.77 13.72 -22.02
N MET A 83 -10.56 14.13 -21.58
CA MET A 83 -10.31 15.50 -21.14
C MET A 83 -10.50 16.51 -22.27
N SER A 84 -11.41 17.43 -22.09
CA SER A 84 -11.68 18.49 -23.07
C SER A 84 -10.55 19.55 -23.02
N PRO A 85 -10.02 20.00 -24.18
CA PRO A 85 -8.81 20.81 -24.25
C PRO A 85 -9.02 22.32 -24.03
N THR A 86 -10.02 22.74 -23.27
CA THR A 86 -10.13 24.15 -22.89
C THR A 86 -9.24 24.46 -21.69
N VAL A 87 -8.65 25.66 -21.62
CA VAL A 87 -7.77 26.05 -20.51
C VAL A 87 -8.46 25.90 -19.15
N GLU A 88 -9.74 26.20 -19.05
CA GLU A 88 -10.51 26.08 -17.82
C GLU A 88 -10.70 24.61 -17.39
N THR A 89 -11.00 23.73 -18.32
CA THR A 89 -11.13 22.29 -18.05
C THR A 89 -9.79 21.65 -17.79
N LEU A 90 -8.70 22.10 -18.44
CA LEU A 90 -7.36 21.60 -18.23
C LEU A 90 -6.90 21.71 -16.77
N PHE A 91 -7.04 22.88 -16.15
CA PHE A 91 -6.67 23.07 -14.73
C PHE A 91 -7.51 22.21 -13.80
N ARG A 92 -8.81 22.09 -14.05
CA ARG A 92 -9.69 21.22 -13.27
C ARG A 92 -9.28 19.75 -13.38
N ASP A 93 -9.00 19.31 -14.58
CA ASP A 93 -8.65 17.92 -14.88
C ASP A 93 -7.25 17.57 -14.37
N LEU A 94 -6.31 18.52 -14.39
CA LEU A 94 -5.00 18.38 -13.77
C LEU A 94 -5.09 18.37 -12.22
N ALA A 95 -6.01 19.11 -11.63
CA ALA A 95 -6.17 19.18 -10.18
C ALA A 95 -6.73 17.85 -9.60
N ARG A 96 -7.61 17.15 -10.32
CA ARG A 96 -8.24 15.91 -9.87
C ARG A 96 -7.24 14.84 -9.40
N PRO A 97 -6.20 14.45 -10.19
CA PRO A 97 -5.21 13.48 -9.74
C PRO A 97 -4.47 13.88 -8.47
N TYR A 98 -4.30 15.19 -8.21
CA TYR A 98 -3.67 15.68 -6.99
C TYR A 98 -4.59 15.64 -5.76
N LEU A 99 -5.89 15.57 -5.97
CA LEU A 99 -6.87 15.41 -4.88
C LEU A 99 -7.10 13.94 -4.52
N THR A 100 -6.71 12.99 -5.38
CA THR A 100 -6.96 11.56 -5.15
C THR A 100 -5.95 10.80 -4.29
N PRO A 101 -4.69 11.26 -4.07
CA PRO A 101 -3.78 10.55 -3.19
C PRO A 101 -4.40 10.29 -1.82
N TYR A 102 -4.16 9.10 -1.29
CA TYR A 102 -4.73 8.63 -0.02
C TYR A 102 -4.50 9.63 1.14
N ILE A 103 -3.33 10.28 1.17
CA ILE A 103 -2.98 11.27 2.20
C ILE A 103 -3.93 12.48 2.22
N ASN A 104 -4.55 12.81 1.08
CA ASN A 104 -5.46 13.94 0.94
C ASN A 104 -6.94 13.57 1.21
N GLN A 105 -7.20 12.30 1.53
CA GLN A 105 -8.56 11.80 1.72
C GLN A 105 -9.02 11.95 3.17
N GLY A 106 -10.32 12.18 3.35
CA GLY A 106 -10.98 12.12 4.65
C GLY A 106 -11.15 10.69 5.16
N PHE A 107 -11.60 10.54 6.41
CA PHE A 107 -11.72 9.27 7.11
C PHE A 107 -12.52 8.21 6.33
N GLU A 108 -13.74 8.53 5.89
CA GLU A 108 -14.61 7.58 5.19
C GLU A 108 -14.00 7.10 3.87
N GLU A 109 -13.35 7.99 3.14
CA GLU A 109 -12.69 7.66 1.89
C GLU A 109 -11.44 6.79 2.10
N ARG A 110 -10.66 7.05 3.15
CA ARG A 110 -9.53 6.17 3.52
C ARG A 110 -9.99 4.76 3.87
N VAL A 111 -11.07 4.62 4.62
CA VAL A 111 -11.68 3.32 4.93
C VAL A 111 -12.11 2.62 3.64
N ARG A 112 -12.81 3.33 2.74
CA ARG A 112 -13.25 2.79 1.45
C ARG A 112 -12.07 2.28 0.61
N ILE A 113 -11.03 3.12 0.45
CA ILE A 113 -9.82 2.77 -0.32
C ILE A 113 -9.14 1.53 0.26
N LEU A 114 -8.94 1.46 1.57
CA LEU A 114 -8.30 0.29 2.20
C LEU A 114 -9.11 -0.98 1.98
N LYS A 115 -10.44 -0.93 2.12
CA LYS A 115 -11.32 -2.08 1.85
C LYS A 115 -11.20 -2.56 0.39
N GLU A 116 -11.21 -1.64 -0.56
CA GLU A 116 -11.03 -1.95 -1.98
C GLU A 116 -9.66 -2.54 -2.27
N MET A 117 -8.60 -2.01 -1.65
CA MET A 117 -7.26 -2.56 -1.80
C MET A 117 -7.15 -3.97 -1.20
N LEU A 118 -7.69 -4.20 0.00
CA LEU A 118 -7.69 -5.52 0.63
C LEU A 118 -8.37 -6.56 -0.29
N ALA A 119 -9.55 -6.23 -0.81
CA ALA A 119 -10.29 -7.11 -1.71
C ALA A 119 -9.55 -7.32 -3.05
N LYS A 120 -9.08 -6.24 -3.68
CA LYS A 120 -8.41 -6.26 -4.99
C LYS A 120 -7.15 -7.11 -4.99
N TYR A 121 -6.34 -7.01 -3.93
CA TYR A 121 -5.06 -7.71 -3.82
C TYR A 121 -5.14 -9.02 -3.04
N GLY A 122 -6.34 -9.42 -2.60
CA GLY A 122 -6.54 -10.65 -1.82
C GLY A 122 -5.70 -10.65 -0.54
N ALA A 123 -5.63 -9.49 0.13
CA ALA A 123 -4.88 -9.39 1.37
C ALA A 123 -5.70 -9.96 2.55
N ASN A 124 -5.04 -10.74 3.40
CA ASN A 124 -5.64 -11.33 4.60
C ASN A 124 -5.29 -10.59 5.89
N GLY A 125 -4.58 -9.46 5.75
CA GLY A 125 -4.24 -8.57 6.86
C GLY A 125 -3.69 -7.24 6.38
N PHE A 126 -3.52 -6.29 7.31
CA PHE A 126 -2.92 -4.99 6.98
C PHE A 126 -2.14 -4.40 8.15
N LEU A 127 -1.05 -3.71 7.81
CA LEU A 127 -0.19 -2.99 8.75
C LEU A 127 -0.36 -1.49 8.52
N LEU A 128 -0.60 -0.74 9.60
CA LEU A 128 -0.66 0.72 9.57
C LEU A 128 0.57 1.26 10.32
N HIS A 129 1.44 1.93 9.59
CA HIS A 129 2.60 2.59 10.19
C HIS A 129 2.19 3.96 10.74
N SER A 130 2.11 4.07 12.07
CA SER A 130 1.91 5.34 12.75
C SER A 130 3.23 6.11 12.79
N ASP A 131 3.49 6.83 11.71
CA ASP A 131 4.70 7.62 11.52
C ASP A 131 4.64 8.90 12.37
N ARG A 132 5.58 9.07 13.27
CA ARG A 132 5.61 10.19 14.21
C ARG A 132 5.83 11.54 13.53
N SER A 133 6.55 11.56 12.43
CA SER A 133 6.83 12.78 11.65
C SER A 133 5.74 13.12 10.65
N CYS A 134 4.89 12.18 10.25
CA CYS A 134 3.85 12.40 9.25
C CYS A 134 2.43 12.40 9.84
N LYS A 135 2.00 13.52 10.40
CA LYS A 135 0.66 13.68 10.99
C LYS A 135 -0.49 13.43 10.01
N PRO A 136 -0.45 13.95 8.75
CA PRO A 136 -1.55 13.75 7.81
C PRO A 136 -1.86 12.28 7.53
N TYR A 137 -0.85 11.41 7.51
CA TYR A 137 -1.04 9.98 7.33
C TYR A 137 -1.47 9.27 8.62
N SER A 138 -0.89 9.66 9.76
CA SER A 138 -1.00 8.91 11.02
C SER A 138 -2.25 9.21 11.82
N LEU A 139 -2.87 10.39 11.61
CA LEU A 139 -4.09 10.75 12.32
C LEU A 139 -5.25 9.80 11.99
N GLY A 140 -5.88 9.27 13.03
CA GLY A 140 -7.08 8.43 12.90
C GLY A 140 -6.81 6.96 12.55
N GLN A 141 -5.56 6.50 12.46
CA GLN A 141 -5.23 5.12 12.05
C GLN A 141 -5.88 4.05 12.94
N TYR A 142 -5.98 4.24 14.24
CA TYR A 142 -6.69 3.30 15.11
C TYR A 142 -8.18 3.20 14.77
N LEU A 143 -8.82 4.34 14.51
CA LEU A 143 -10.24 4.36 14.10
C LEU A 143 -10.43 3.71 12.70
N ILE A 144 -9.49 3.97 11.78
CA ILE A 144 -9.49 3.35 10.45
C ILE A 144 -9.34 1.83 10.58
N ARG A 145 -8.35 1.37 11.37
CA ARG A 145 -8.14 -0.05 11.63
C ARG A 145 -9.42 -0.71 12.14
N ASP A 146 -10.01 -0.17 13.20
CA ASP A 146 -11.18 -0.75 13.85
C ASP A 146 -12.38 -0.77 12.90
N ARG A 147 -12.56 0.29 12.09
CA ARG A 147 -13.63 0.38 11.10
C ARG A 147 -13.45 -0.63 9.97
N VAL A 148 -12.25 -0.72 9.39
CA VAL A 148 -11.93 -1.67 8.32
C VAL A 148 -12.08 -3.11 8.83
N THR A 149 -11.49 -3.43 9.98
CA THR A 149 -11.60 -4.77 10.58
C THR A 149 -13.05 -5.16 10.83
N ARG A 150 -13.86 -4.28 11.40
CA ARG A 150 -15.28 -4.55 11.66
C ARG A 150 -16.07 -4.80 10.38
N GLU A 151 -15.79 -4.07 9.30
CA GLU A 151 -16.54 -4.15 8.04
C GLU A 151 -16.08 -5.27 7.10
N THR A 152 -14.82 -5.71 7.22
CA THR A 152 -14.25 -6.73 6.35
C THR A 152 -13.99 -8.07 7.03
N GLY A 153 -13.92 -8.09 8.34
CA GLY A 153 -13.42 -9.24 9.12
C GLY A 153 -11.88 -9.38 9.07
N ILE A 154 -11.19 -8.59 8.24
CA ILE A 154 -9.74 -8.67 8.08
C ILE A 154 -9.07 -7.87 9.21
N PRO A 155 -8.22 -8.48 10.05
CA PRO A 155 -7.57 -7.78 11.14
C PRO A 155 -6.45 -6.85 10.66
N GLY A 156 -6.21 -5.77 11.40
CA GLY A 156 -5.13 -4.82 11.18
C GLY A 156 -4.27 -4.59 12.41
N LEU A 157 -2.97 -4.35 12.20
CA LEU A 157 -2.03 -4.00 13.26
C LEU A 157 -1.50 -2.58 13.02
N VAL A 158 -1.54 -1.72 14.06
CA VAL A 158 -0.85 -0.43 14.06
C VAL A 158 0.53 -0.63 14.70
N ILE A 159 1.58 -0.24 13.98
CA ILE A 159 2.96 -0.17 14.49
C ILE A 159 3.40 1.28 14.56
N GLU A 160 4.11 1.64 15.62
CA GLU A 160 4.64 2.99 15.81
C GLU A 160 6.12 3.03 15.48
N ALA A 161 6.49 3.98 14.63
CA ALA A 161 7.88 4.26 14.25
C ALA A 161 7.99 5.68 13.69
N ASP A 162 9.11 5.96 13.08
CA ASP A 162 9.32 7.13 12.23
C ASP A 162 9.93 6.70 10.90
N MET A 163 9.62 7.38 9.83
CA MET A 163 10.15 7.04 8.51
C MET A 163 11.67 7.19 8.42
N ASN A 164 12.30 8.10 9.19
CA ASN A 164 13.72 8.43 9.11
C ASN A 164 14.45 8.55 10.47
N ASP A 165 13.75 8.71 11.58
CA ASP A 165 14.37 8.85 12.89
C ASP A 165 14.51 7.49 13.60
N PRO A 166 15.72 6.88 13.64
CA PRO A 166 15.94 5.57 14.25
C PRO A 166 15.68 5.55 15.77
N ARG A 167 15.69 6.70 16.44
CA ARG A 167 15.40 6.80 17.88
C ARG A 167 13.91 6.50 18.18
N GLN A 168 13.07 6.58 17.17
CA GLN A 168 11.63 6.32 17.27
C GLN A 168 11.25 4.89 16.82
N TYR A 169 12.22 4.03 16.59
CA TYR A 169 12.02 2.64 16.19
C TYR A 169 12.56 1.68 17.25
N ALA A 170 11.67 0.98 17.90
CA ALA A 170 12.00 -0.09 18.85
C ALA A 170 11.92 -1.43 18.11
N GLU A 171 13.06 -1.91 17.58
CA GLU A 171 13.13 -3.07 16.68
C GLU A 171 12.48 -4.32 17.28
N ALA A 172 12.99 -4.82 18.41
CA ALA A 172 12.51 -6.06 18.98
C ALA A 172 11.01 -6.01 19.37
N PRO A 173 10.50 -4.97 20.05
CA PRO A 173 9.07 -4.85 20.30
C PRO A 173 8.22 -4.80 19.03
N THR A 174 8.69 -4.10 17.97
CA THR A 174 7.96 -4.00 16.71
C THR A 174 7.89 -5.35 16.01
N LEU A 175 9.03 -6.04 15.89
CA LEU A 175 9.08 -7.37 15.24
C LEU A 175 8.26 -8.39 16.02
N ASN A 176 8.34 -8.42 17.34
CA ASN A 176 7.53 -9.33 18.17
C ASN A 176 6.02 -9.09 18.00
N ARG A 177 5.60 -7.83 17.90
CA ARG A 177 4.18 -7.49 17.65
C ARG A 177 3.72 -7.94 16.27
N ILE A 178 4.57 -7.75 15.25
CA ILE A 178 4.26 -8.22 13.89
C ILE A 178 4.18 -9.74 13.87
N GLN A 179 5.12 -10.45 14.50
CA GLN A 179 5.10 -11.90 14.56
C GLN A 179 3.85 -12.43 15.26
N ALA A 180 3.52 -11.92 16.44
CA ALA A 180 2.30 -12.31 17.15
C ALA A 180 1.02 -12.01 16.36
N TYR A 181 1.02 -10.93 15.60
CA TYR A 181 -0.07 -10.61 14.68
C TYR A 181 -0.19 -11.64 13.55
N LEU A 182 0.93 -12.04 12.92
CA LEU A 182 0.94 -13.08 11.87
C LEU A 182 0.45 -14.42 12.40
N GLU A 183 0.89 -14.82 13.59
CA GLU A 183 0.41 -16.03 14.28
C GLU A 183 -1.11 -15.98 14.52
N SER A 184 -1.65 -14.82 14.82
CA SER A 184 -3.10 -14.65 14.97
C SER A 184 -3.89 -14.80 13.68
N LEU A 185 -3.27 -14.55 12.52
CA LEU A 185 -3.90 -14.77 11.20
C LEU A 185 -4.03 -16.26 10.84
N GLU A 186 -3.17 -17.13 11.40
CA GLU A 186 -3.21 -18.57 11.15
C GLU A 186 -4.37 -19.27 11.87
N GLY A 187 -4.97 -18.62 12.87
CA GLY A 187 -6.10 -19.14 13.64
C GLY A 187 -7.48 -18.68 13.16
N LEU A 188 -7.54 -17.88 12.10
CA LEU A 188 -8.76 -17.36 11.49
C LEU A 188 -9.15 -18.15 10.25
#